data_7d55865735fb0ebb197f08a4035b44c9
#
_entry.id   7d55865735fb0ebb197f08a4035b44c9
#
_cell.length_a   1.000
_cell.length_b   1.000
_cell.length_c   1.000
_cell.angle_alpha   90.00
_cell.angle_beta   90.00
_cell.angle_gamma   90.00
#
_symmetry.space_group_name_H-M   'P 1'
#
loop_
_entity.id
_entity.type
_entity.pdbx_description
1 polymer ?
#
loop_
_entity_poly.entity_id
_entity_poly.type
_entity_poly.pdbx_seq_one_letter_code
_entity_poly.pdbx_strand_id
1 'polypeptide(L)'
;VARKLAVIGAGLMGSGIAQVSAQAGWDVVLRDVTDEALARGRDGISASYEKFVSKGKLEAADAEAALARITTTTDLDAVADADVVVEAVFEKLDVKHEIFRSLDKIVRADAVLASNTSAIPITKIAAVTERPERVVGVHFFSPVPMMGLCELVRGYKTSDETLATAREFAESVGKTCIVVNRDVAGFVTTRLISALVVEAAKLYESGVASAEDIDIACKLGFGHAMGPLATADLTGVDILLHATNNIYTESQDEKFAAPELMRRMVDAGDIGRKSGQGFYTY
;
A
#
# COMPACT_ATOMS: atom_id res chain seq x y z
N VAL A 1 -11.98 20.02 -16.72
CA VAL A 1 -11.89 18.64 -17.25
C VAL A 1 -11.96 17.70 -16.06
N ALA A 2 -12.86 16.71 -16.10
CA ALA A 2 -12.93 15.69 -15.04
C ALA A 2 -11.58 14.95 -15.01
N ARG A 3 -11.04 14.73 -13.80
CA ARG A 3 -9.81 13.96 -13.61
C ARG A 3 -10.16 12.48 -13.55
N LYS A 4 -9.51 11.67 -14.38
CA LYS A 4 -9.79 10.23 -14.49
C LYS A 4 -8.68 9.40 -13.86
N LEU A 5 -9.07 8.54 -12.92
CA LEU A 5 -8.19 7.57 -12.27
C LEU A 5 -8.58 6.16 -12.68
N ALA A 6 -7.60 5.35 -13.03
CA ALA A 6 -7.77 3.90 -13.09
C ALA A 6 -7.08 3.26 -11.88
N VAL A 7 -7.75 2.31 -11.23
CA VAL A 7 -7.18 1.48 -10.16
C VAL A 7 -7.22 0.03 -10.62
N ILE A 8 -6.05 -0.60 -10.68
CA ILE A 8 -5.89 -2.00 -11.10
C ILE A 8 -5.71 -2.88 -9.87
N GLY A 9 -6.72 -3.69 -9.60
CA GLY A 9 -6.85 -4.51 -8.39
C GLY A 9 -7.93 -3.97 -7.46
N ALA A 10 -8.97 -4.75 -7.19
CA ALA A 10 -10.09 -4.42 -6.31
C ALA A 10 -9.94 -5.02 -4.89
N GLY A 11 -8.71 -5.36 -4.49
CA GLY A 11 -8.38 -5.80 -3.14
C GLY A 11 -8.45 -4.64 -2.13
N LEU A 12 -8.01 -4.91 -0.89
CA LEU A 12 -8.06 -3.95 0.22
C LEU A 12 -7.44 -2.59 -0.13
N MET A 13 -6.26 -2.60 -0.75
CA MET A 13 -5.58 -1.35 -1.10
C MET A 13 -6.26 -0.64 -2.27
N GLY A 14 -6.54 -1.35 -3.36
CA GLY A 14 -7.15 -0.75 -4.55
C GLY A 14 -8.56 -0.20 -4.27
N SER A 15 -9.39 -0.93 -3.53
CA SER A 15 -10.70 -0.43 -3.09
C SER A 15 -10.58 0.82 -2.23
N GLY A 16 -9.61 0.85 -1.30
CA GLY A 16 -9.36 2.03 -0.47
C GLY A 16 -8.85 3.24 -1.27
N ILE A 17 -8.00 3.03 -2.28
CA ILE A 17 -7.53 4.08 -3.19
C ILE A 17 -8.70 4.60 -4.04
N ALA A 18 -9.51 3.71 -4.61
CA ALA A 18 -10.71 4.07 -5.36
C ALA A 18 -11.68 4.89 -4.50
N GLN A 19 -11.91 4.47 -3.26
CA GLN A 19 -12.76 5.16 -2.29
C GLN A 19 -12.33 6.61 -2.06
N VAL A 20 -11.08 6.85 -1.65
CA VAL A 20 -10.63 8.20 -1.32
C VAL A 20 -10.57 9.10 -2.57
N SER A 21 -10.29 8.52 -3.74
CA SER A 21 -10.24 9.25 -5.00
C SER A 21 -11.63 9.68 -5.46
N ALA A 22 -12.61 8.79 -5.41
CA ALA A 22 -13.99 9.12 -5.73
C ALA A 22 -14.57 10.17 -4.78
N GLN A 23 -14.26 10.09 -3.49
CA GLN A 23 -14.64 11.08 -2.49
C GLN A 23 -14.00 12.45 -2.78
N ALA A 24 -12.80 12.49 -3.34
CA ALA A 24 -12.11 13.71 -3.76
C ALA A 24 -12.56 14.25 -5.14
N GLY A 25 -13.56 13.61 -5.77
CA GLY A 25 -14.16 14.07 -7.01
C GLY A 25 -13.53 13.51 -8.29
N TRP A 26 -12.66 12.49 -8.20
CA TRP A 26 -12.15 11.78 -9.37
C TRP A 26 -13.20 10.83 -9.95
N ASP A 27 -13.27 10.74 -11.27
CA ASP A 27 -13.97 9.65 -11.93
C ASP A 27 -13.05 8.42 -11.96
N VAL A 28 -13.49 7.33 -11.31
CA VAL A 28 -12.64 6.17 -11.01
C VAL A 28 -13.12 4.95 -11.81
N VAL A 29 -12.21 4.33 -12.54
CA VAL A 29 -12.38 3.00 -13.10
C VAL A 29 -11.65 2.01 -12.19
N LEU A 30 -12.39 1.17 -11.47
CA LEU A 30 -11.86 0.09 -10.66
C LEU A 30 -11.88 -1.21 -11.47
N ARG A 31 -10.70 -1.71 -11.81
CA ARG A 31 -10.54 -2.91 -12.64
C ARG A 31 -9.99 -4.08 -11.83
N ASP A 32 -10.57 -5.25 -11.97
CA ASP A 32 -9.99 -6.52 -11.49
C ASP A 32 -10.20 -7.62 -12.52
N VAL A 33 -9.64 -8.80 -12.29
CA VAL A 33 -9.72 -9.95 -13.22
C VAL A 33 -11.04 -10.71 -13.14
N THR A 34 -11.80 -10.56 -12.04
CA THR A 34 -13.09 -11.23 -11.85
C THR A 34 -14.16 -10.28 -11.30
N ASP A 35 -15.42 -10.54 -11.69
CA ASP A 35 -16.59 -9.81 -11.19
C ASP A 35 -16.79 -9.99 -9.68
N GLU A 36 -16.42 -11.16 -9.14
CA GLU A 36 -16.50 -11.42 -7.69
C GLU A 36 -15.52 -10.54 -6.89
N ALA A 37 -14.30 -10.29 -7.41
CA ALA A 37 -13.36 -9.39 -6.77
C ALA A 37 -13.86 -7.94 -6.82
N LEU A 38 -14.43 -7.53 -7.94
CA LEU A 38 -15.05 -6.20 -8.13
C LEU A 38 -16.24 -5.99 -7.20
N ALA A 39 -17.13 -6.98 -7.09
CA ALA A 39 -18.28 -6.93 -6.19
C ALA A 39 -17.82 -6.77 -4.73
N ARG A 40 -16.90 -7.62 -4.25
CA ARG A 40 -16.34 -7.51 -2.90
C ARG A 40 -15.67 -6.16 -2.64
N GLY A 41 -14.93 -5.64 -3.64
CA GLY A 41 -14.29 -4.33 -3.54
C GLY A 41 -15.31 -3.20 -3.40
N ARG A 42 -16.34 -3.21 -4.23
CA ARG A 42 -17.43 -2.22 -4.20
C ARG A 42 -18.25 -2.30 -2.90
N ASP A 43 -18.58 -3.51 -2.42
CA ASP A 43 -19.29 -3.72 -1.16
C ASP A 43 -18.45 -3.19 0.02
N GLY A 44 -17.13 -3.44 0.01
CA GLY A 44 -16.21 -2.90 1.01
C GLY A 44 -16.16 -1.37 1.04
N ILE A 45 -16.19 -0.72 -0.13
CA ILE A 45 -16.26 0.74 -0.24
C ILE A 45 -17.60 1.25 0.31
N SER A 46 -18.72 0.63 -0.07
CA SER A 46 -20.06 1.00 0.42
C SER A 46 -20.13 0.93 1.94
N ALA A 47 -19.76 -0.23 2.52
CA ALA A 47 -19.72 -0.43 3.96
C ALA A 47 -18.79 0.57 4.69
N SER A 48 -17.67 0.95 4.07
CA SER A 48 -16.78 1.97 4.61
C SER A 48 -17.45 3.35 4.63
N TYR A 49 -18.13 3.75 3.56
CA TYR A 49 -18.88 5.01 3.51
C TYR A 49 -20.02 5.03 4.54
N GLU A 50 -20.82 3.95 4.65
CA GLU A 50 -21.86 3.84 5.65
C GLU A 50 -21.33 4.04 7.08
N LYS A 51 -20.14 3.47 7.36
CA LYS A 51 -19.47 3.65 8.65
C LYS A 51 -19.01 5.10 8.88
N PHE A 52 -18.57 5.82 7.84
CA PHE A 52 -18.24 7.24 7.97
C PHE A 52 -19.48 8.09 8.17
N VAL A 53 -20.57 7.81 7.47
CA VAL A 53 -21.86 8.50 7.63
C VAL A 53 -22.41 8.28 9.04
N SER A 54 -22.44 7.03 9.52
CA SER A 54 -22.94 6.70 10.87
C SER A 54 -22.14 7.37 12.00
N LYS A 55 -20.88 7.75 11.72
CA LYS A 55 -20.01 8.48 12.66
C LYS A 55 -20.00 10.00 12.46
N GLY A 56 -20.85 10.53 11.57
CA GLY A 56 -20.90 11.94 11.25
C GLY A 56 -19.62 12.51 10.60
N LYS A 57 -18.83 11.65 9.93
CA LYS A 57 -17.59 12.04 9.24
C LYS A 57 -17.79 12.32 7.76
N LEU A 58 -18.94 11.96 7.20
CA LEU A 58 -19.32 12.16 5.81
C LEU A 58 -20.83 12.30 5.74
N GLU A 59 -21.32 13.21 4.90
CA GLU A 59 -22.74 13.32 4.62
C GLU A 59 -23.21 12.18 3.70
N ALA A 60 -24.45 11.71 3.88
CA ALA A 60 -24.97 10.58 3.10
C ALA A 60 -25.01 10.89 1.59
N ALA A 61 -25.38 12.12 1.23
CA ALA A 61 -25.40 12.57 -0.17
C ALA A 61 -24.00 12.59 -0.82
N ASP A 62 -22.96 12.94 -0.05
CA ASP A 62 -21.57 12.95 -0.53
C ASP A 62 -21.07 11.51 -0.71
N ALA A 63 -21.45 10.57 0.18
CA ALA A 63 -21.14 9.17 0.06
C ALA A 63 -21.75 8.54 -1.20
N GLU A 64 -23.04 8.84 -1.48
CA GLU A 64 -23.75 8.39 -2.67
C GLU A 64 -23.11 8.97 -3.94
N ALA A 65 -22.83 10.26 -3.96
CA ALA A 65 -22.17 10.94 -5.08
C ALA A 65 -20.77 10.38 -5.35
N ALA A 66 -19.99 10.07 -4.31
CA ALA A 66 -18.69 9.43 -4.45
C ALA A 66 -18.81 8.01 -5.01
N LEU A 67 -19.74 7.20 -4.50
CA LEU A 67 -19.95 5.84 -4.99
C LEU A 67 -20.40 5.81 -6.46
N ALA A 68 -21.17 6.79 -6.91
CA ALA A 68 -21.60 6.95 -8.30
C ALA A 68 -20.44 7.26 -9.26
N ARG A 69 -19.30 7.80 -8.78
CA ARG A 69 -18.10 8.05 -9.59
C ARG A 69 -17.25 6.80 -9.83
N ILE A 70 -17.57 5.67 -9.19
CA ILE A 70 -16.80 4.44 -9.32
C ILE A 70 -17.48 3.52 -10.34
N THR A 71 -16.82 3.29 -11.46
CA THR A 71 -17.18 2.27 -12.45
C THR A 71 -16.30 1.05 -12.25
N THR A 72 -16.91 -0.15 -12.23
CA THR A 72 -16.18 -1.42 -12.12
C THR A 72 -16.14 -2.14 -13.45
N THR A 73 -15.03 -2.79 -13.79
CA THR A 73 -14.87 -3.54 -15.04
C THR A 73 -13.81 -4.62 -14.95
N THR A 74 -13.97 -5.70 -15.69
CA THR A 74 -12.91 -6.70 -15.93
C THR A 74 -12.08 -6.39 -17.18
N ASP A 75 -12.56 -5.47 -18.02
CA ASP A 75 -11.89 -5.06 -19.24
C ASP A 75 -10.75 -4.07 -18.93
N LEU A 76 -9.54 -4.40 -19.38
CA LEU A 76 -8.37 -3.53 -19.18
C LEU A 76 -8.38 -2.34 -20.15
N ASP A 77 -9.02 -2.45 -21.32
CA ASP A 77 -9.06 -1.37 -22.30
C ASP A 77 -9.90 -0.17 -21.82
N ALA A 78 -10.79 -0.40 -20.85
CA ALA A 78 -11.58 0.66 -20.22
C ALA A 78 -10.75 1.74 -19.48
N VAL A 79 -9.45 1.53 -19.27
CA VAL A 79 -8.58 2.50 -18.59
C VAL A 79 -7.79 3.38 -19.56
N ALA A 80 -8.02 3.26 -20.88
CA ALA A 80 -7.22 3.92 -21.92
C ALA A 80 -7.13 5.45 -21.79
N ASP A 81 -8.17 6.10 -21.29
CA ASP A 81 -8.27 7.56 -21.17
C ASP A 81 -7.95 8.09 -19.74
N ALA A 82 -7.41 7.24 -18.86
CA ALA A 82 -7.02 7.64 -17.52
C ALA A 82 -5.84 8.65 -17.52
N ASP A 83 -5.90 9.64 -16.63
CA ASP A 83 -4.80 10.59 -16.39
C ASP A 83 -3.72 9.95 -15.48
N VAL A 84 -4.17 9.16 -14.52
CA VAL A 84 -3.33 8.42 -13.58
C VAL A 84 -3.85 6.98 -13.49
N VAL A 85 -2.94 6.02 -13.54
CA VAL A 85 -3.24 4.61 -13.28
C VAL A 85 -2.50 4.19 -12.02
N VAL A 86 -3.20 3.64 -11.02
CA VAL A 86 -2.59 3.09 -9.81
C VAL A 86 -2.77 1.58 -9.78
N GLU A 87 -1.67 0.84 -9.89
CA GLU A 87 -1.65 -0.61 -9.76
C GLU A 87 -1.56 -0.99 -8.27
N ALA A 88 -2.46 -1.86 -7.82
CA ALA A 88 -2.57 -2.38 -6.46
C ALA A 88 -2.91 -3.89 -6.44
N VAL A 89 -2.24 -4.66 -7.29
CA VAL A 89 -2.39 -6.11 -7.40
C VAL A 89 -1.39 -6.83 -6.47
N PHE A 90 -1.32 -8.16 -6.57
CA PHE A 90 -0.42 -8.99 -5.76
C PHE A 90 1.04 -8.53 -5.86
N GLU A 91 1.75 -8.59 -4.72
CA GLU A 91 3.15 -8.16 -4.57
C GLU A 91 4.11 -9.19 -5.20
N LYS A 92 3.98 -9.39 -6.52
CA LYS A 92 4.80 -10.28 -7.34
C LYS A 92 5.27 -9.54 -8.59
N LEU A 93 6.58 -9.51 -8.82
CA LEU A 93 7.18 -8.75 -9.91
C LEU A 93 6.65 -9.18 -11.28
N ASP A 94 6.52 -10.49 -11.52
CA ASP A 94 6.05 -11.01 -12.82
C ASP A 94 4.61 -10.54 -13.12
N VAL A 95 3.71 -10.57 -12.11
CA VAL A 95 2.34 -10.08 -12.25
C VAL A 95 2.32 -8.59 -12.59
N LYS A 96 3.14 -7.79 -11.87
CA LYS A 96 3.26 -6.36 -12.14
C LYS A 96 3.83 -6.08 -13.54
N HIS A 97 4.81 -6.86 -13.98
CA HIS A 97 5.37 -6.77 -15.33
C HIS A 97 4.33 -7.01 -16.43
N GLU A 98 3.48 -8.02 -16.29
CA GLU A 98 2.39 -8.30 -17.27
C GLU A 98 1.42 -7.11 -17.36
N ILE A 99 1.03 -6.58 -16.20
CA ILE A 99 0.13 -5.43 -16.13
C ILE A 99 0.77 -4.19 -16.74
N PHE A 100 2.00 -3.85 -16.34
CA PHE A 100 2.67 -2.65 -16.84
C PHE A 100 2.95 -2.69 -18.35
N ARG A 101 3.32 -3.86 -18.91
CA ARG A 101 3.41 -4.04 -20.37
C ARG A 101 2.09 -3.80 -21.08
N SER A 102 0.99 -4.22 -20.49
CA SER A 102 -0.35 -4.02 -21.06
C SER A 102 -0.78 -2.57 -20.94
N LEU A 103 -0.65 -1.96 -19.76
CA LEU A 103 -0.98 -0.55 -19.52
C LEU A 103 -0.18 0.39 -20.42
N ASP A 104 1.10 0.10 -20.64
CA ASP A 104 1.98 0.90 -21.48
C ASP A 104 1.48 1.01 -22.93
N LYS A 105 0.78 0.00 -23.42
CA LYS A 105 0.19 -0.03 -24.77
C LYS A 105 -1.22 0.59 -24.84
N ILE A 106 -1.98 0.49 -23.74
CA ILE A 106 -3.40 0.83 -23.71
C ILE A 106 -3.62 2.30 -23.36
N VAL A 107 -2.94 2.79 -22.29
CA VAL A 107 -3.21 4.12 -21.79
C VAL A 107 -2.52 5.21 -22.60
N ARG A 108 -3.09 6.40 -22.61
CA ARG A 108 -2.56 7.58 -23.31
C ARG A 108 -1.09 7.84 -22.93
N ALA A 109 -0.34 8.42 -23.86
CA ALA A 109 1.11 8.56 -23.76
C ALA A 109 1.58 9.45 -22.58
N ASP A 110 0.77 10.40 -22.16
CA ASP A 110 1.03 11.34 -21.07
C ASP A 110 0.52 10.89 -19.70
N ALA A 111 -0.19 9.75 -19.64
CA ALA A 111 -0.66 9.19 -18.38
C ALA A 111 0.48 8.79 -17.44
N VAL A 112 0.26 8.96 -16.14
CA VAL A 112 1.18 8.48 -15.10
C VAL A 112 0.82 7.03 -14.75
N LEU A 113 1.81 6.14 -14.79
CA LEU A 113 1.71 4.75 -14.36
C LEU A 113 2.30 4.61 -12.96
N ALA A 114 1.45 4.46 -11.97
CA ALA A 114 1.84 4.34 -10.57
C ALA A 114 1.70 2.91 -10.05
N SER A 115 2.62 2.47 -9.20
CA SER A 115 2.48 1.23 -8.43
C SER A 115 2.34 1.52 -6.94
N ASN A 116 1.41 0.84 -6.28
CA ASN A 116 1.22 0.88 -4.82
C ASN A 116 2.08 -0.18 -4.11
N THR A 117 3.12 -0.70 -4.74
CA THR A 117 4.05 -1.64 -4.11
C THR A 117 4.66 -1.07 -2.83
N SER A 118 4.91 -1.93 -1.84
CA SER A 118 5.60 -1.56 -0.59
C SER A 118 7.08 -1.95 -0.57
N ALA A 119 7.51 -2.86 -1.45
CA ALA A 119 8.86 -3.43 -1.36
C ALA A 119 9.56 -3.62 -2.70
N ILE A 120 8.84 -3.71 -3.82
CA ILE A 120 9.46 -3.94 -5.13
C ILE A 120 9.98 -2.60 -5.67
N PRO A 121 11.27 -2.52 -6.06
CA PRO A 121 11.83 -1.31 -6.65
C PRO A 121 11.07 -0.86 -7.90
N ILE A 122 10.74 0.41 -7.96
CA ILE A 122 10.00 1.01 -9.09
C ILE A 122 10.78 0.86 -10.39
N THR A 123 12.11 0.96 -10.33
CA THR A 123 13.00 0.71 -11.47
C THR A 123 12.77 -0.67 -12.10
N LYS A 124 12.58 -1.72 -11.27
CA LYS A 124 12.29 -3.08 -11.77
C LYS A 124 10.94 -3.13 -12.47
N ILE A 125 9.92 -2.48 -11.90
CA ILE A 125 8.58 -2.43 -12.50
C ILE A 125 8.60 -1.65 -13.82
N ALA A 126 9.29 -0.51 -13.86
CA ALA A 126 9.38 0.36 -15.04
C ALA A 126 10.18 -0.26 -16.20
N ALA A 127 11.05 -1.23 -15.90
CA ALA A 127 11.97 -1.81 -16.89
C ALA A 127 11.30 -2.51 -18.08
N VAL A 128 10.00 -2.82 -17.97
CA VAL A 128 9.22 -3.49 -19.02
C VAL A 128 8.35 -2.55 -19.84
N THR A 129 8.42 -1.24 -19.57
CA THR A 129 7.67 -0.20 -20.28
C THR A 129 8.57 0.55 -21.27
N GLU A 130 7.98 1.12 -22.32
CA GLU A 130 8.70 1.96 -23.31
C GLU A 130 8.88 3.41 -22.79
N ARG A 131 8.16 3.79 -21.71
CA ARG A 131 8.17 5.14 -21.09
C ARG A 131 8.43 5.05 -19.57
N PRO A 132 9.59 4.52 -19.15
CA PRO A 132 9.93 4.37 -17.74
C PRO A 132 9.97 5.69 -16.95
N GLU A 133 10.08 6.84 -17.65
CA GLU A 133 10.00 8.19 -17.06
C GLU A 133 8.57 8.53 -16.58
N ARG A 134 7.54 7.83 -17.08
CA ARG A 134 6.14 7.97 -16.65
C ARG A 134 5.75 7.01 -15.53
N VAL A 135 6.70 6.20 -15.04
CA VAL A 135 6.44 5.22 -13.96
C VAL A 135 6.93 5.79 -12.63
N VAL A 136 6.11 5.65 -11.57
CA VAL A 136 6.38 6.15 -10.22
C VAL A 136 5.76 5.23 -9.17
N GLY A 137 6.33 5.17 -7.98
CA GLY A 137 5.68 4.58 -6.81
C GLY A 137 4.73 5.57 -6.15
N VAL A 138 3.51 5.14 -5.85
CA VAL A 138 2.54 5.89 -5.05
C VAL A 138 2.04 4.96 -3.96
N HIS A 139 2.81 4.88 -2.87
CA HIS A 139 2.61 3.92 -1.80
C HIS A 139 1.68 4.49 -0.73
N PHE A 140 0.43 4.01 -0.74
CA PHE A 140 -0.57 4.28 0.29
C PHE A 140 -0.46 3.28 1.44
N PHE A 141 -1.01 3.65 2.59
CA PHE A 141 -1.00 2.84 3.80
C PHE A 141 -2.40 2.35 4.16
N SER A 142 -2.48 1.12 4.67
CA SER A 142 -3.74 0.50 5.09
C SER A 142 -4.12 0.90 6.53
N PRO A 143 -5.41 1.21 6.76
CA PRO A 143 -6.53 1.41 5.83
C PRO A 143 -6.42 2.75 5.09
N VAL A 144 -6.48 2.75 3.76
CA VAL A 144 -6.24 3.94 2.94
C VAL A 144 -7.09 5.17 3.36
N PRO A 145 -8.39 5.04 3.70
CA PRO A 145 -9.18 6.18 4.12
C PRO A 145 -8.75 6.80 5.46
N MET A 146 -8.01 6.06 6.28
CA MET A 146 -7.62 6.48 7.64
C MET A 146 -6.20 7.00 7.71
N MET A 147 -5.30 6.49 6.86
CA MET A 147 -3.87 6.82 6.89
C MET A 147 -3.58 8.07 6.07
N GLY A 148 -2.94 9.06 6.69
CA GLY A 148 -2.68 10.35 6.06
C GLY A 148 -1.42 10.42 5.20
N LEU A 149 -0.55 9.39 5.23
CA LEU A 149 0.74 9.39 4.53
C LEU A 149 0.63 8.74 3.15
N CYS A 150 1.40 9.28 2.19
CA CYS A 150 1.72 8.64 0.93
C CYS A 150 3.21 8.81 0.63
N GLU A 151 3.92 7.72 0.29
CA GLU A 151 5.29 7.78 -0.20
C GLU A 151 5.30 7.86 -1.73
N LEU A 152 5.91 8.90 -2.27
CA LEU A 152 6.15 9.06 -3.71
C LEU A 152 7.57 8.57 -4.01
N VAL A 153 7.68 7.47 -4.74
CA VAL A 153 8.95 6.76 -4.91
C VAL A 153 9.45 6.93 -6.33
N ARG A 154 10.62 7.53 -6.47
CA ARG A 154 11.30 7.64 -7.76
C ARG A 154 11.96 6.33 -8.14
N GLY A 155 11.60 5.75 -9.27
CA GLY A 155 12.46 4.83 -10.00
C GLY A 155 13.63 5.57 -10.65
N TYR A 156 14.60 4.84 -11.15
CA TYR A 156 15.83 5.40 -11.74
C TYR A 156 15.58 6.42 -12.85
N LYS A 157 14.52 6.22 -13.64
CA LYS A 157 14.16 7.08 -14.79
C LYS A 157 12.94 7.98 -14.55
N THR A 158 12.25 7.89 -13.42
CA THR A 158 11.05 8.69 -13.13
C THR A 158 11.34 10.18 -13.30
N SER A 159 10.58 10.87 -14.15
CA SER A 159 10.74 12.29 -14.42
C SER A 159 10.20 13.17 -13.28
N ASP A 160 10.66 14.42 -13.21
CA ASP A 160 10.14 15.42 -12.27
C ASP A 160 8.66 15.73 -12.54
N GLU A 161 8.26 15.76 -13.80
CA GLU A 161 6.87 15.97 -14.21
C GLU A 161 5.96 14.83 -13.70
N THR A 162 6.38 13.58 -13.85
CA THR A 162 5.66 12.41 -13.34
C THR A 162 5.52 12.46 -11.82
N LEU A 163 6.59 12.81 -11.12
CA LEU A 163 6.56 12.96 -9.67
C LEU A 163 5.62 14.10 -9.24
N ALA A 164 5.62 15.23 -9.95
CA ALA A 164 4.72 16.34 -9.66
C ALA A 164 3.26 15.95 -9.85
N THR A 165 2.91 15.27 -10.95
CA THR A 165 1.57 14.76 -11.22
C THR A 165 1.12 13.76 -10.16
N ALA A 166 2.01 12.82 -9.76
CA ALA A 166 1.72 11.85 -8.69
C ALA A 166 1.49 12.55 -7.33
N ARG A 167 2.24 13.62 -7.04
CA ARG A 167 2.05 14.45 -5.84
C ARG A 167 0.70 15.14 -5.86
N GLU A 168 0.35 15.81 -6.96
CA GLU A 168 -0.94 16.48 -7.10
C GLU A 168 -2.10 15.49 -6.91
N PHE A 169 -1.99 14.29 -7.48
CA PHE A 169 -2.97 13.23 -7.26
C PHE A 169 -3.09 12.86 -5.79
N ALA A 170 -1.97 12.47 -5.13
CA ALA A 170 -2.00 12.00 -3.76
C ALA A 170 -2.45 13.10 -2.77
N GLU A 171 -2.04 14.35 -2.97
CA GLU A 171 -2.47 15.51 -2.17
C GLU A 171 -3.96 15.82 -2.40
N SER A 172 -4.47 15.68 -3.62
CA SER A 172 -5.89 15.89 -3.95
C SER A 172 -6.81 14.92 -3.22
N VAL A 173 -6.33 13.73 -2.87
CA VAL A 173 -7.06 12.72 -2.09
C VAL A 173 -6.76 12.79 -0.59
N GLY A 174 -6.24 13.93 -0.12
CA GLY A 174 -6.04 14.25 1.30
C GLY A 174 -4.81 13.61 1.94
N LYS A 175 -3.78 13.23 1.16
CA LYS A 175 -2.55 12.65 1.70
C LYS A 175 -1.44 13.67 1.86
N THR A 176 -0.66 13.54 2.92
CA THR A 176 0.64 14.20 3.06
C THR A 176 1.69 13.36 2.36
N CYS A 177 2.43 13.95 1.42
CA CYS A 177 3.39 13.25 0.60
C CYS A 177 4.82 13.43 1.10
N ILE A 178 5.57 12.34 1.18
CA ILE A 178 7.03 12.37 1.25
C ILE A 178 7.63 11.84 -0.05
N VAL A 179 8.82 12.31 -0.43
CA VAL A 179 9.54 11.84 -1.62
C VAL A 179 10.65 10.90 -1.21
N VAL A 180 10.63 9.72 -1.81
CA VAL A 180 11.71 8.73 -1.72
C VAL A 180 12.53 8.84 -3.00
N ASN A 181 13.72 9.43 -2.89
CA ASN A 181 14.57 9.75 -4.04
C ASN A 181 15.25 8.55 -4.71
N ARG A 182 15.23 7.38 -4.04
CA ARG A 182 15.78 6.12 -4.56
C ARG A 182 14.87 4.97 -4.11
N ASP A 183 14.49 4.15 -5.03
CA ASP A 183 13.59 3.01 -4.86
C ASP A 183 14.27 1.79 -4.23
N VAL A 184 14.88 1.96 -3.07
CA VAL A 184 15.40 0.85 -2.27
C VAL A 184 14.26 -0.02 -1.73
N ALA A 185 14.49 -1.31 -1.58
CA ALA A 185 13.49 -2.23 -1.04
C ALA A 185 12.96 -1.75 0.33
N GLY A 186 11.63 -1.71 0.48
CA GLY A 186 10.95 -1.24 1.69
C GLY A 186 10.91 0.29 1.87
N PHE A 187 11.39 1.05 0.88
CA PHE A 187 11.37 2.52 0.84
C PHE A 187 11.81 3.16 2.17
N VAL A 188 11.05 4.07 2.75
CA VAL A 188 11.36 4.68 4.04
C VAL A 188 10.60 3.99 5.17
N THR A 189 9.27 3.96 5.12
CA THR A 189 8.45 3.53 6.26
C THR A 189 8.53 2.03 6.51
N THR A 190 8.39 1.21 5.46
CA THR A 190 8.50 -0.25 5.60
C THR A 190 9.88 -0.65 6.07
N ARG A 191 10.94 0.03 5.58
CA ARG A 191 12.31 -0.22 6.00
C ARG A 191 12.56 0.13 7.48
N LEU A 192 12.03 1.27 7.93
CA LEU A 192 12.15 1.70 9.33
C LEU A 192 11.39 0.77 10.28
N ILE A 193 10.13 0.44 9.96
CA ILE A 193 9.34 -0.44 10.82
C ILE A 193 9.89 -1.87 10.84
N SER A 194 10.39 -2.39 9.69
CA SER A 194 11.03 -3.70 9.64
C SER A 194 12.27 -3.77 10.53
N ALA A 195 13.14 -2.76 10.47
CA ALA A 195 14.33 -2.72 11.34
C ALA A 195 13.95 -2.69 12.82
N LEU A 196 12.95 -1.88 13.18
CA LEU A 196 12.49 -1.76 14.57
C LEU A 196 11.84 -3.07 15.06
N VAL A 197 10.99 -3.69 14.27
CA VAL A 197 10.31 -4.95 14.64
C VAL A 197 11.30 -6.10 14.72
N VAL A 198 12.24 -6.22 13.77
CA VAL A 198 13.27 -7.26 13.81
C VAL A 198 14.09 -7.17 15.07
N GLU A 199 14.53 -5.96 15.45
CA GLU A 199 15.31 -5.78 16.70
C GLU A 199 14.47 -6.07 17.94
N ALA A 200 13.23 -5.58 18.00
CA ALA A 200 12.30 -5.87 19.10
C ALA A 200 12.03 -7.39 19.23
N ALA A 201 11.85 -8.10 18.12
CA ALA A 201 11.66 -9.54 18.13
C ALA A 201 12.92 -10.30 18.58
N LYS A 202 14.12 -9.83 18.23
CA LYS A 202 15.40 -10.39 18.71
C LYS A 202 15.56 -10.19 20.24
N LEU A 203 15.22 -9.03 20.78
CA LEU A 203 15.23 -8.76 22.22
C LEU A 203 14.26 -9.68 22.98
N TYR A 204 13.07 -9.88 22.42
CA TYR A 204 12.08 -10.79 22.99
C TYR A 204 12.54 -12.25 22.91
N GLU A 205 13.00 -12.72 21.74
CA GLU A 205 13.51 -14.11 21.54
C GLU A 205 14.66 -14.45 22.48
N SER A 206 15.56 -13.50 22.72
CA SER A 206 16.72 -13.68 23.61
C SER A 206 16.40 -13.52 25.10
N GLY A 207 15.14 -13.22 25.45
CA GLY A 207 14.70 -13.08 26.83
C GLY A 207 15.23 -11.82 27.54
N VAL A 208 15.64 -10.80 26.80
CA VAL A 208 16.11 -9.52 27.38
C VAL A 208 14.96 -8.79 28.08
N ALA A 209 13.76 -8.79 27.48
CA ALA A 209 12.56 -8.21 28.08
C ALA A 209 11.29 -8.90 27.57
N SER A 210 10.16 -8.71 28.29
CA SER A 210 8.86 -9.17 27.84
C SER A 210 8.37 -8.35 26.64
N ALA A 211 7.39 -8.86 25.90
CA ALA A 211 6.77 -8.13 24.78
C ALA A 211 6.16 -6.80 25.27
N GLU A 212 5.51 -6.83 26.44
CA GLU A 212 4.91 -5.67 27.09
C GLU A 212 5.96 -4.61 27.44
N ASP A 213 7.09 -5.01 28.02
CA ASP A 213 8.14 -4.06 28.43
C ASP A 213 8.83 -3.42 27.24
N ILE A 214 9.08 -4.18 26.15
CA ILE A 214 9.63 -3.65 24.91
C ILE A 214 8.68 -2.61 24.31
N ASP A 215 7.39 -2.91 24.24
CA ASP A 215 6.38 -1.99 23.69
C ASP A 215 6.19 -0.76 24.58
N ILE A 216 6.21 -0.91 25.92
CA ILE A 216 6.16 0.20 26.88
C ILE A 216 7.39 1.10 26.70
N ALA A 217 8.59 0.53 26.56
CA ALA A 217 9.80 1.29 26.34
C ALA A 217 9.72 2.18 25.08
N CYS A 218 9.23 1.65 23.99
CA CYS A 218 9.03 2.44 22.76
C CYS A 218 7.93 3.51 22.91
N LYS A 219 6.84 3.19 23.59
CA LYS A 219 5.74 4.14 23.82
C LYS A 219 6.15 5.29 24.73
N LEU A 220 6.76 5.00 25.86
CA LEU A 220 7.08 6.01 26.88
C LEU A 220 8.48 6.62 26.68
N GLY A 221 9.43 5.86 26.14
CA GLY A 221 10.79 6.34 25.90
C GLY A 221 10.93 7.14 24.61
N PHE A 222 10.18 6.78 23.57
CA PHE A 222 10.26 7.44 22.24
C PHE A 222 8.99 8.20 21.85
N GLY A 223 7.91 8.09 22.63
CA GLY A 223 6.63 8.73 22.33
C GLY A 223 5.86 8.05 21.18
N HIS A 224 6.12 6.77 20.90
CA HIS A 224 5.37 6.03 19.88
C HIS A 224 3.92 5.81 20.32
N ALA A 225 2.96 5.97 19.41
CA ALA A 225 1.56 5.70 19.70
C ALA A 225 1.29 4.22 20.01
N MET A 226 2.09 3.33 19.40
CA MET A 226 2.03 1.86 19.57
C MET A 226 3.45 1.31 19.61
N GLY A 227 3.66 0.26 20.42
CA GLY A 227 4.96 -0.42 20.45
C GLY A 227 5.20 -1.30 19.20
N PRO A 228 6.45 -1.70 18.95
CA PRO A 228 6.82 -2.43 17.73
C PRO A 228 6.17 -3.81 17.63
N LEU A 229 6.05 -4.55 18.72
CA LEU A 229 5.49 -5.90 18.71
C LEU A 229 3.96 -5.88 18.55
N ALA A 230 3.26 -4.94 19.20
CA ALA A 230 1.84 -4.70 18.96
C ALA A 230 1.58 -4.18 17.53
N THR A 231 2.50 -3.43 16.94
CA THR A 231 2.45 -2.99 15.54
C THR A 231 2.64 -4.19 14.60
N ALA A 232 3.53 -5.12 14.94
CA ALA A 232 3.70 -6.36 14.18
C ALA A 232 2.42 -7.20 14.15
N ASP A 233 1.77 -7.36 15.30
CA ASP A 233 0.51 -8.10 15.41
C ASP A 233 -0.66 -7.41 14.68
N LEU A 234 -0.69 -6.08 14.71
CA LEU A 234 -1.71 -5.30 13.97
C LEU A 234 -1.54 -5.42 12.45
N THR A 235 -0.30 -5.35 11.97
CA THR A 235 0.03 -5.43 10.54
C THR A 235 -0.11 -6.87 10.03
N GLY A 236 0.28 -7.82 10.85
CA GLY A 236 0.46 -9.23 10.55
C GLY A 236 1.95 -9.60 10.49
N VAL A 237 2.35 -10.53 11.36
CA VAL A 237 3.74 -11.01 11.46
C VAL A 237 4.21 -11.61 10.13
N ASP A 238 3.34 -12.30 9.40
CA ASP A 238 3.58 -12.85 8.06
C ASP A 238 3.89 -11.75 7.03
N ILE A 239 3.15 -10.65 7.05
CA ILE A 239 3.36 -9.51 6.14
C ILE A 239 4.71 -8.87 6.43
N LEU A 240 5.04 -8.63 7.70
CA LEU A 240 6.32 -8.03 8.08
C LEU A 240 7.49 -8.97 7.83
N LEU A 241 7.33 -10.27 8.07
CA LEU A 241 8.35 -11.27 7.74
C LEU A 241 8.64 -11.27 6.24
N HIS A 242 7.60 -11.24 5.40
CA HIS A 242 7.76 -11.17 3.95
C HIS A 242 8.48 -9.89 3.51
N ALA A 243 8.06 -8.73 4.02
CA ALA A 243 8.69 -7.44 3.72
C ALA A 243 10.16 -7.41 4.16
N THR A 244 10.44 -7.88 5.36
CA THR A 244 11.79 -7.94 5.94
C THR A 244 12.71 -8.85 5.12
N ASN A 245 12.23 -10.03 4.72
CA ASN A 245 12.97 -10.96 3.86
C ASN A 245 13.26 -10.34 2.48
N ASN A 246 12.32 -9.61 1.88
CA ASN A 246 12.55 -8.90 0.63
C ASN A 246 13.63 -7.81 0.79
N ILE A 247 13.58 -7.04 1.88
CA ILE A 247 14.60 -6.01 2.18
C ILE A 247 15.97 -6.67 2.38
N TYR A 248 16.04 -7.77 3.14
CA TYR A 248 17.28 -8.53 3.36
C TYR A 248 17.86 -9.07 2.05
N THR A 249 17.02 -9.70 1.23
CA THR A 249 17.45 -10.27 -0.07
C THR A 249 18.04 -9.20 -1.00
N GLU A 250 17.44 -8.02 -1.05
CA GLU A 250 17.89 -6.93 -1.93
C GLU A 250 19.11 -6.17 -1.37
N SER A 251 19.19 -6.01 -0.03
CA SER A 251 20.24 -5.19 0.59
C SER A 251 21.43 -5.99 1.12
N GLN A 252 21.24 -7.28 1.40
CA GLN A 252 22.21 -8.15 2.08
C GLN A 252 22.67 -7.58 3.44
N ASP A 253 21.81 -6.80 4.11
CA ASP A 253 22.13 -6.14 5.37
C ASP A 253 21.52 -6.95 6.53
N GLU A 254 22.38 -7.55 7.36
CA GLU A 254 22.04 -8.45 8.47
C GLU A 254 21.06 -7.85 9.50
N LYS A 255 20.95 -6.54 9.57
CA LYS A 255 19.94 -5.90 10.45
C LYS A 255 18.51 -6.23 10.06
N PHE A 256 18.28 -6.64 8.81
CA PHE A 256 16.96 -7.09 8.32
C PHE A 256 16.82 -8.62 8.31
N ALA A 257 17.81 -9.37 8.79
CA ALA A 257 17.68 -10.81 8.97
C ALA A 257 16.66 -11.09 10.08
N ALA A 258 15.49 -11.60 9.70
CA ALA A 258 14.43 -11.92 10.65
C ALA A 258 14.88 -13.01 11.63
N PRO A 259 14.59 -12.88 12.94
CA PRO A 259 14.87 -13.91 13.94
C PRO A 259 14.07 -15.19 13.66
N GLU A 260 14.54 -16.31 14.20
CA GLU A 260 13.88 -17.61 14.01
C GLU A 260 12.44 -17.59 14.56
N LEU A 261 12.23 -16.90 15.67
CA LEU A 261 10.93 -16.74 16.30
C LEU A 261 9.86 -16.28 15.30
N MET A 262 10.12 -15.22 14.52
CA MET A 262 9.13 -14.69 13.57
C MET A 262 8.75 -15.73 12.50
N ARG A 263 9.71 -16.55 12.04
CA ARG A 263 9.44 -17.64 11.09
C ARG A 263 8.57 -18.72 11.73
N ARG A 264 8.92 -19.14 12.95
CA ARG A 264 8.16 -20.14 13.71
C ARG A 264 6.73 -19.69 14.02
N MET A 265 6.53 -18.41 14.37
CA MET A 265 5.21 -17.85 14.57
C MET A 265 4.37 -17.95 13.29
N VAL A 266 4.93 -17.57 12.15
CA VAL A 266 4.21 -17.65 10.86
C VAL A 266 3.90 -19.11 10.51
N ASP A 267 4.84 -20.03 10.69
CA ASP A 267 4.65 -21.48 10.43
C ASP A 267 3.57 -22.07 11.36
N ALA A 268 3.45 -21.57 12.59
CA ALA A 268 2.43 -21.98 13.55
C ALA A 268 1.03 -21.34 13.30
N GLY A 269 0.97 -20.31 12.45
CA GLY A 269 -0.27 -19.55 12.23
C GLY A 269 -0.50 -18.42 13.26
N ASP A 270 0.48 -18.12 14.11
CA ASP A 270 0.46 -17.05 15.12
C ASP A 270 0.83 -15.72 14.46
N ILE A 271 -0.05 -15.24 13.58
CA ILE A 271 0.22 -14.11 12.70
C ILE A 271 -0.36 -12.77 13.16
N GLY A 272 -0.71 -12.68 14.43
CA GLY A 272 -1.19 -11.46 15.08
C GLY A 272 -2.70 -11.38 15.23
N ARG A 273 -3.25 -10.17 15.27
CA ARG A 273 -4.68 -9.93 15.56
C ARG A 273 -5.64 -10.71 14.65
N LYS A 274 -5.29 -10.87 13.39
CA LYS A 274 -6.14 -11.57 12.40
C LYS A 274 -6.29 -13.07 12.67
N SER A 275 -5.38 -13.68 13.43
CA SER A 275 -5.44 -15.08 13.87
C SER A 275 -5.83 -15.22 15.35
N GLY A 276 -5.95 -14.12 16.10
CA GLY A 276 -6.18 -14.11 17.54
C GLY A 276 -4.94 -14.35 18.38
N GLN A 277 -3.81 -14.68 17.76
CA GLN A 277 -2.54 -14.95 18.42
C GLN A 277 -1.38 -14.37 17.60
N GLY A 278 -0.41 -13.76 18.29
CA GLY A 278 0.84 -13.23 17.79
C GLY A 278 1.84 -13.10 18.93
N PHE A 279 2.54 -11.95 19.02
CA PHE A 279 3.30 -11.59 20.22
C PHE A 279 2.38 -11.44 21.43
N TYR A 280 1.10 -11.14 21.20
CA TYR A 280 0.02 -11.06 22.19
C TYR A 280 -1.13 -12.01 21.84
N THR A 281 -2.00 -12.26 22.82
CA THR A 281 -3.28 -12.97 22.63
C THR A 281 -4.40 -11.94 22.53
N TYR A 282 -5.38 -12.12 21.62
CA TYR A 282 -6.45 -11.20 21.33
C TYR A 282 -7.82 -11.81 21.49
#